data_5c41c28779c54b2eecaee048b228f278
#
_entry.id   5c41c28779c54b2eecaee048b228f278
#
_cell.length_a   1.000
_cell.length_b   1.000
_cell.length_c   1.000
_cell.angle_alpha   90.00
_cell.angle_beta   90.00
_cell.angle_gamma   90.00
#
_symmetry.space_group_name_H-M   'P 1'
#
loop_
_entity.id
_entity.type
_entity.pdbx_description
1 polymer ?
#
loop_
_entity_poly.entity_id
_entity_poly.type
_entity_poly.pdbx_seq_one_letter_code
_entity_poly.pdbx_strand_id
1 'polypeptide(L)'
;MRATIIHISDLHFHSYPQKFSDCNAKRILGAANLFVRRAREFPIKRAKLLVERIQNMDWDHLVISGDITQLSLEREFSMAREILNPLLVKTERVTVIPGNHDRYVYQQHGTDLFTKYFGDFFGTNELHVSKINQEWVLVGWDSAHPNDWRTAAGTVKSSTIRATEKLIESFSDQTNFIVVNHFPLTFPEDWKFDRSHELYNL
;
A
#
# COMPACT_ATOMS: atom_id res chain seq x y z
N MET A 1 -21.83 -12.21 -11.44
CA MET A 1 -20.72 -13.14 -11.87
C MET A 1 -19.75 -13.33 -10.72
N ARG A 2 -19.13 -14.51 -10.55
CA ARG A 2 -18.10 -14.73 -9.54
C ARG A 2 -16.77 -14.12 -10.02
N ALA A 3 -16.05 -13.41 -9.13
CA ALA A 3 -14.70 -12.92 -9.39
C ALA A 3 -13.75 -13.43 -8.29
N THR A 4 -12.52 -13.74 -8.66
CA THR A 4 -11.45 -14.13 -7.75
C THR A 4 -10.51 -12.96 -7.58
N ILE A 5 -10.42 -12.44 -6.33
CA ILE A 5 -9.52 -11.36 -5.98
C ILE A 5 -8.42 -11.93 -5.08
N ILE A 6 -7.17 -11.69 -5.42
CA ILE A 6 -6.04 -11.97 -4.54
C ILE A 6 -5.66 -10.67 -3.84
N HIS A 7 -5.53 -10.72 -2.52
CA HIS A 7 -5.08 -9.60 -1.71
C HIS A 7 -3.79 -9.95 -0.96
N ILE A 8 -2.80 -9.11 -1.09
CA ILE A 8 -1.53 -9.18 -0.36
C ILE A 8 -1.19 -7.82 0.22
N SER A 9 -0.50 -7.78 1.35
CA SER A 9 0.00 -6.56 1.99
C SER A 9 1.28 -6.84 2.80
N ASP A 10 1.90 -5.79 3.32
CA ASP A 10 2.99 -5.90 4.31
C ASP A 10 4.18 -6.76 3.83
N LEU A 11 4.60 -6.54 2.59
CA LEU A 11 5.71 -7.28 1.99
C LEU A 11 7.06 -6.87 2.58
N HIS A 12 7.19 -5.61 3.00
CA HIS A 12 8.34 -5.02 3.68
C HIS A 12 9.67 -5.37 3.01
N PHE A 13 9.76 -5.17 1.69
CA PHE A 13 11.05 -5.24 1.01
C PHE A 13 12.03 -4.30 1.69
N HIS A 14 13.17 -4.80 2.10
CA HIS A 14 14.09 -4.07 2.95
C HIS A 14 15.50 -4.01 2.41
N SER A 15 16.15 -2.90 2.66
CA SER A 15 17.57 -2.68 2.45
C SER A 15 18.12 -1.77 3.55
N TYR A 16 19.45 -1.71 3.67
CA TYR A 16 20.08 -0.79 4.62
C TYR A 16 20.42 0.53 3.93
N PRO A 17 20.33 1.68 4.66
CA PRO A 17 20.84 2.96 4.18
C PRO A 17 22.32 2.84 3.78
N GLN A 18 22.66 3.32 2.58
CA GLN A 18 24.03 3.25 2.06
C GLN A 18 24.63 4.62 1.77
N LYS A 19 23.79 5.63 1.60
CA LYS A 19 24.21 7.01 1.31
C LYS A 19 23.86 7.91 2.50
N PHE A 20 24.61 8.96 2.67
CA PHE A 20 24.32 9.99 3.69
C PHE A 20 22.91 10.57 3.51
N SER A 21 22.45 10.72 2.26
CA SER A 21 21.10 11.16 1.93
C SER A 21 19.98 10.21 2.40
N ASP A 22 20.31 8.93 2.61
CA ASP A 22 19.38 7.93 3.13
C ASP A 22 19.20 8.04 4.65
N CYS A 23 20.17 8.70 5.32
CA CYS A 23 20.24 8.76 6.77
C CYS A 23 19.45 9.94 7.31
N ASN A 24 18.27 9.68 7.86
CA ASN A 24 17.61 10.58 8.81
C ASN A 24 17.32 9.83 10.11
N ALA A 25 17.00 10.54 11.18
CA ALA A 25 16.82 9.96 12.51
C ALA A 25 15.80 8.81 12.51
N LYS A 26 14.68 8.96 11.78
CA LYS A 26 13.63 7.95 11.68
C LYS A 26 14.11 6.70 10.93
N ARG A 27 14.83 6.86 9.82
CA ARG A 27 15.40 5.72 9.06
C ARG A 27 16.51 5.02 9.83
N ILE A 28 17.35 5.74 10.56
CA ILE A 28 18.40 5.14 11.40
C ILE A 28 17.77 4.28 12.48
N LEU A 29 16.73 4.77 13.16
CA LEU A 29 16.01 4.00 14.17
C LEU A 29 15.31 2.79 13.56
N GLY A 30 14.68 2.97 12.40
CA GLY A 30 14.06 1.89 11.64
C GLY A 30 15.06 0.84 11.17
N ALA A 31 16.24 1.26 10.72
CA ALA A 31 17.32 0.35 10.32
C ALA A 31 17.88 -0.46 11.50
N ALA A 32 17.98 0.12 12.69
CA ALA A 32 18.37 -0.60 13.89
C ALA A 32 17.33 -1.69 14.24
N ASN A 33 16.04 -1.39 14.18
CA ASN A 33 14.98 -2.35 14.40
C ASN A 33 14.95 -3.45 13.30
N LEU A 34 15.23 -3.08 12.05
CA LEU A 34 15.36 -4.01 10.94
C LEU A 34 16.50 -5.01 11.19
N PHE A 35 17.66 -4.52 11.63
CA PHE A 35 18.82 -5.37 11.92
C PHE A 35 18.53 -6.40 13.03
N VAL A 36 17.85 -5.97 14.10
CA VAL A 36 17.59 -6.82 15.27
C VAL A 36 16.49 -7.84 15.03
N ARG A 37 15.42 -7.46 14.31
CA ARG A 37 14.19 -8.25 14.27
C ARG A 37 13.58 -8.41 12.89
N ARG A 38 13.24 -7.33 12.19
CA ARG A 38 12.34 -7.36 11.01
C ARG A 38 12.90 -8.07 9.79
N ALA A 39 14.23 -8.05 9.54
CA ALA A 39 14.82 -8.79 8.43
C ALA A 39 14.59 -10.31 8.49
N ARG A 40 14.37 -10.85 9.69
CA ARG A 40 14.03 -12.25 9.89
C ARG A 40 12.54 -12.54 9.74
N GLU A 41 11.70 -11.55 10.06
CA GLU A 41 10.23 -11.66 9.96
C GLU A 41 9.79 -11.61 8.49
N PHE A 42 10.42 -10.77 7.66
CA PHE A 42 10.07 -10.54 6.26
C PHE A 42 11.21 -10.95 5.28
N PRO A 43 11.56 -12.23 5.18
CA PRO A 43 12.63 -12.64 4.28
C PRO A 43 12.18 -12.51 2.83
N ILE A 44 12.96 -11.80 2.00
CA ILE A 44 12.70 -11.56 0.56
C ILE A 44 12.43 -12.86 -0.20
N LYS A 45 13.05 -13.97 0.22
CA LYS A 45 12.78 -15.29 -0.35
C LYS A 45 11.31 -15.70 -0.27
N ARG A 46 10.60 -15.34 0.82
CA ARG A 46 9.17 -15.63 0.96
C ARG A 46 8.33 -14.81 -0.01
N ALA A 47 8.69 -13.55 -0.24
CA ALA A 47 8.01 -12.72 -1.23
C ALA A 47 8.17 -13.31 -2.65
N LYS A 48 9.37 -13.79 -3.02
CA LYS A 48 9.59 -14.48 -4.31
C LYS A 48 8.72 -15.73 -4.46
N LEU A 49 8.67 -16.58 -3.44
CA LEU A 49 7.82 -17.77 -3.44
C LEU A 49 6.32 -17.43 -3.52
N LEU A 50 5.90 -16.35 -2.86
CA LEU A 50 4.54 -15.86 -2.95
C LEU A 50 4.21 -15.42 -4.38
N VAL A 51 5.08 -14.66 -5.03
CA VAL A 51 4.93 -14.25 -6.43
C VAL A 51 4.79 -15.46 -7.35
N GLU A 52 5.70 -16.42 -7.24
CA GLU A 52 5.65 -17.68 -8.02
C GLU A 52 4.33 -18.42 -7.82
N ARG A 53 3.83 -18.47 -6.58
CA ARG A 53 2.56 -19.12 -6.27
C ARG A 53 1.37 -18.38 -6.90
N ILE A 54 1.33 -17.06 -6.79
CA ILE A 54 0.26 -16.23 -7.35
C ILE A 54 0.24 -16.32 -8.87
N GLN A 55 1.40 -16.37 -9.53
CA GLN A 55 1.49 -16.54 -10.98
C GLN A 55 0.82 -17.82 -11.50
N ASN A 56 0.78 -18.86 -10.67
CA ASN A 56 0.19 -20.15 -11.00
C ASN A 56 -1.28 -20.28 -10.54
N MET A 57 -1.89 -19.20 -10.08
CA MET A 57 -3.31 -19.16 -9.69
C MET A 57 -4.14 -18.43 -10.74
N ASP A 58 -5.38 -18.85 -10.89
CA ASP A 58 -6.37 -18.10 -11.66
C ASP A 58 -6.96 -16.99 -10.79
N TRP A 59 -6.87 -15.75 -11.26
CA TRP A 59 -7.44 -14.59 -10.59
C TRP A 59 -7.85 -13.50 -11.57
N ASP A 60 -8.89 -12.77 -11.19
CA ASP A 60 -9.43 -11.66 -11.96
C ASP A 60 -8.77 -10.34 -11.60
N HIS A 61 -8.43 -10.14 -10.32
CA HIS A 61 -7.79 -8.92 -9.85
C HIS A 61 -6.82 -9.17 -8.68
N LEU A 62 -5.69 -8.48 -8.69
CA LEU A 62 -4.69 -8.47 -7.62
C LEU A 62 -4.72 -7.13 -6.89
N VAL A 63 -4.77 -7.18 -5.58
CA VAL A 63 -4.69 -6.01 -4.69
C VAL A 63 -3.42 -6.10 -3.85
N ILE A 64 -2.61 -5.04 -3.88
CA ILE A 64 -1.44 -4.85 -3.00
C ILE A 64 -1.72 -3.62 -2.14
N SER A 65 -2.10 -3.84 -0.87
CA SER A 65 -2.62 -2.77 -0.03
C SER A 65 -1.57 -2.12 0.89
N GLY A 66 -0.36 -1.91 0.37
CA GLY A 66 0.64 -1.08 1.03
C GLY A 66 1.67 -1.84 1.86
N ASP A 67 2.56 -1.08 2.47
CA ASP A 67 3.75 -1.52 3.19
C ASP A 67 4.62 -2.47 2.34
N ILE A 68 4.80 -2.05 1.09
CA ILE A 68 5.64 -2.75 0.12
C ILE A 68 7.10 -2.64 0.55
N THR A 69 7.51 -1.45 1.00
CA THR A 69 8.87 -1.15 1.44
C THR A 69 8.98 -1.08 2.97
N GLN A 70 10.20 -1.10 3.50
CA GLN A 70 10.44 -1.02 4.94
C GLN A 70 10.82 0.39 5.41
N LEU A 71 11.66 1.09 4.67
CA LEU A 71 12.22 2.40 5.03
C LEU A 71 11.96 3.47 3.96
N SER A 72 11.15 3.14 2.94
CA SER A 72 10.93 4.02 1.78
C SER A 72 12.24 4.41 1.08
N LEU A 73 13.17 3.47 0.94
CA LEU A 73 14.41 3.68 0.17
C LEU A 73 14.17 3.35 -1.30
N GLU A 74 14.78 4.11 -2.20
CA GLU A 74 14.62 3.89 -3.65
C GLU A 74 15.01 2.45 -4.06
N ARG A 75 16.02 1.89 -3.41
CA ARG A 75 16.45 0.49 -3.65
C ARG A 75 15.41 -0.54 -3.23
N GLU A 76 14.64 -0.25 -2.19
CA GLU A 76 13.54 -1.12 -1.75
C GLU A 76 12.42 -1.12 -2.77
N PHE A 77 12.05 0.06 -3.28
CA PHE A 77 11.09 0.19 -4.38
C PHE A 77 11.56 -0.50 -5.66
N SER A 78 12.83 -0.31 -6.05
CA SER A 78 13.40 -0.96 -7.23
C SER A 78 13.38 -2.49 -7.10
N MET A 79 13.78 -3.02 -5.95
CA MET A 79 13.74 -4.46 -5.67
C MET A 79 12.31 -5.01 -5.65
N ALA A 80 11.38 -4.29 -5.03
CA ALA A 80 9.97 -4.65 -5.00
C ALA A 80 9.40 -4.69 -6.42
N ARG A 81 9.66 -3.65 -7.22
CA ARG A 81 9.20 -3.58 -8.62
C ARG A 81 9.73 -4.75 -9.45
N GLU A 82 11.02 -5.09 -9.30
CA GLU A 82 11.64 -6.23 -9.99
C GLU A 82 10.99 -7.56 -9.61
N ILE A 83 10.85 -7.83 -8.31
CA ILE A 83 10.31 -9.10 -7.82
C ILE A 83 8.82 -9.24 -8.13
N LEU A 84 8.05 -8.16 -8.02
CA LEU A 84 6.61 -8.16 -8.29
C LEU A 84 6.29 -8.09 -9.79
N ASN A 85 7.25 -7.72 -10.64
CA ASN A 85 7.04 -7.51 -12.08
C ASN A 85 6.21 -8.60 -12.78
N PRO A 86 6.40 -9.90 -12.51
CA PRO A 86 5.60 -10.94 -13.14
C PRO A 86 4.08 -10.85 -12.87
N LEU A 87 3.68 -10.25 -11.75
CA LEU A 87 2.28 -10.02 -11.38
C LEU A 87 1.73 -8.69 -11.93
N LEU A 88 2.62 -7.77 -12.27
CA LEU A 88 2.29 -6.39 -12.64
C LEU A 88 2.14 -6.19 -14.17
N VAL A 89 2.21 -7.24 -14.95
CA VAL A 89 2.16 -7.17 -16.43
C VAL A 89 0.83 -6.63 -16.96
N LYS A 90 -0.28 -6.94 -16.28
CA LYS A 90 -1.63 -6.51 -16.64
C LYS A 90 -2.08 -5.41 -15.69
N THR A 91 -1.71 -4.18 -15.99
CA THR A 91 -1.97 -3.02 -15.11
C THR A 91 -3.44 -2.84 -14.76
N GLU A 92 -4.34 -3.13 -15.71
CA GLU A 92 -5.79 -3.04 -15.54
C GLU A 92 -6.38 -4.05 -14.54
N ARG A 93 -5.61 -5.09 -14.19
CA ARG A 93 -6.00 -6.13 -13.23
C ARG A 93 -5.27 -6.02 -11.90
N VAL A 94 -4.56 -4.94 -11.67
CA VAL A 94 -3.75 -4.75 -10.46
C VAL A 94 -4.03 -3.40 -9.85
N THR A 95 -4.32 -3.38 -8.56
CA THR A 95 -4.39 -2.17 -7.75
C THR A 95 -3.29 -2.21 -6.70
N VAL A 96 -2.51 -1.14 -6.63
CA VAL A 96 -1.48 -0.97 -5.61
C VAL A 96 -1.72 0.33 -4.88
N ILE A 97 -1.93 0.29 -3.58
CA ILE A 97 -2.04 1.49 -2.74
C ILE A 97 -0.86 1.59 -1.77
N PRO A 98 -0.45 2.79 -1.34
CA PRO A 98 0.64 2.93 -0.40
C PRO A 98 0.24 2.63 1.04
N GLY A 99 1.21 2.11 1.83
CA GLY A 99 1.16 2.05 3.28
C GLY A 99 2.06 3.10 3.94
N ASN A 100 2.10 3.14 5.27
CA ASN A 100 2.92 4.11 6.00
C ASN A 100 4.42 3.89 5.81
N HIS A 101 4.86 2.67 5.57
CA HIS A 101 6.26 2.38 5.27
C HIS A 101 6.66 2.79 3.85
N ASP A 102 5.73 2.90 2.91
CA ASP A 102 5.99 3.38 1.55
C ASP A 102 6.15 4.90 1.50
N ARG A 103 5.56 5.62 2.44
CA ARG A 103 5.72 7.06 2.67
C ARG A 103 6.35 7.37 4.02
N TYR A 104 7.38 6.63 4.38
CA TYR A 104 8.00 6.60 5.71
C TYR A 104 8.56 7.94 6.17
N VAL A 105 9.06 8.75 5.24
CA VAL A 105 9.68 10.06 5.52
C VAL A 105 9.23 11.11 4.52
N TYR A 106 9.28 12.40 4.94
CA TYR A 106 9.19 13.51 3.99
C TYR A 106 10.35 13.43 3.02
N GLN A 107 10.04 13.29 1.74
CA GLN A 107 11.07 13.17 0.72
C GLN A 107 11.65 14.57 0.43
N GLN A 108 12.95 14.69 0.58
CA GLN A 108 13.68 15.87 0.12
C GLN A 108 13.65 15.84 -1.42
N HIS A 109 13.21 16.91 -2.06
CA HIS A 109 13.15 17.08 -3.53
C HIS A 109 11.85 16.66 -4.24
N GLY A 110 10.73 16.51 -3.55
CA GLY A 110 9.41 16.48 -4.21
C GLY A 110 9.06 15.23 -5.01
N THR A 111 9.92 14.20 -5.00
CA THR A 111 9.65 12.95 -5.73
C THR A 111 9.04 11.93 -4.79
N ASP A 112 7.74 11.67 -4.94
CA ASP A 112 7.10 10.54 -4.28
C ASP A 112 7.57 9.23 -4.93
N LEU A 113 8.43 8.48 -4.22
CA LEU A 113 8.98 7.22 -4.72
C LEU A 113 7.89 6.17 -4.95
N PHE A 114 6.84 6.14 -4.13
CA PHE A 114 5.72 5.25 -4.39
C PHE A 114 5.11 5.54 -5.77
N THR A 115 4.77 6.78 -6.04
CA THR A 115 4.23 7.19 -7.34
C THR A 115 5.20 6.92 -8.48
N LYS A 116 6.50 7.13 -8.29
CA LYS A 116 7.53 6.82 -9.29
C LYS A 116 7.53 5.34 -9.71
N TYR A 117 7.36 4.42 -8.76
CA TYR A 117 7.50 2.98 -9.02
C TYR A 117 6.17 2.25 -9.22
N PHE A 118 5.08 2.74 -8.64
CA PHE A 118 3.78 2.09 -8.64
C PHE A 118 2.62 2.99 -9.05
N GLY A 119 2.88 4.21 -9.50
CA GLY A 119 1.85 5.16 -9.93
C GLY A 119 0.96 4.64 -11.05
N ASP A 120 1.47 3.79 -11.94
CA ASP A 120 0.70 3.15 -13.01
C ASP A 120 -0.47 2.29 -12.48
N PHE A 121 -0.39 1.84 -11.22
CA PHE A 121 -1.37 0.96 -10.58
C PHE A 121 -2.29 1.67 -9.59
N PHE A 122 -2.02 2.94 -9.33
CA PHE A 122 -2.86 3.77 -8.47
C PHE A 122 -3.43 4.99 -9.22
N GLY A 123 -2.64 5.53 -10.14
CA GLY A 123 -2.97 6.77 -10.86
C GLY A 123 -2.58 8.03 -10.07
N THR A 124 -3.00 9.18 -10.59
CA THR A 124 -2.69 10.52 -10.05
C THR A 124 -3.87 11.18 -9.34
N ASN A 125 -5.02 10.54 -9.34
CA ASN A 125 -6.25 11.03 -8.75
C ASN A 125 -6.35 10.67 -7.27
N GLU A 126 -7.30 11.29 -6.56
CA GLU A 126 -7.59 10.98 -5.15
C GLU A 126 -8.09 9.55 -4.92
N LEU A 127 -8.63 8.92 -5.98
CA LEU A 127 -9.14 7.55 -5.98
C LEU A 127 -8.51 6.75 -7.11
N HIS A 128 -8.18 5.53 -6.81
CA HIS A 128 -7.98 4.51 -7.83
C HIS A 128 -9.29 3.74 -8.03
N VAL A 129 -9.71 3.54 -9.28
CA VAL A 129 -10.95 2.84 -9.61
C VAL A 129 -10.66 1.73 -10.61
N SER A 130 -10.93 0.50 -10.23
CA SER A 130 -10.82 -0.67 -11.11
C SER A 130 -12.15 -1.39 -11.24
N LYS A 131 -12.63 -1.57 -12.48
CA LYS A 131 -13.78 -2.45 -12.76
C LYS A 131 -13.31 -3.89 -12.81
N ILE A 132 -13.71 -4.71 -11.84
CA ILE A 132 -13.37 -6.13 -11.83
C ILE A 132 -14.23 -6.89 -12.82
N ASN A 133 -15.53 -6.61 -12.81
CA ASN A 133 -16.51 -7.12 -13.79
C ASN A 133 -17.73 -6.19 -13.85
N GLN A 134 -18.86 -6.66 -14.39
CA GLN A 134 -20.09 -5.86 -14.53
C GLN A 134 -20.77 -5.52 -13.20
N GLU A 135 -20.50 -6.31 -12.14
CA GLU A 135 -21.18 -6.20 -10.84
C GLU A 135 -20.25 -5.62 -9.76
N TRP A 136 -18.92 -5.65 -9.96
CA TRP A 136 -17.93 -5.31 -8.93
C TRP A 136 -16.96 -4.23 -9.37
N VAL A 137 -16.84 -3.20 -8.55
CA VAL A 137 -15.89 -2.10 -8.68
C VAL A 137 -15.02 -2.02 -7.43
N LEU A 138 -13.72 -1.91 -7.62
CA LEU A 138 -12.76 -1.70 -6.55
C LEU A 138 -12.35 -0.23 -6.53
N VAL A 139 -12.31 0.35 -5.32
CA VAL A 139 -11.90 1.73 -5.05
C VAL A 139 -10.72 1.72 -4.08
N GLY A 140 -9.54 2.10 -4.54
CA GLY A 140 -8.35 2.23 -3.70
C GLY A 140 -8.23 3.65 -3.14
N TRP A 141 -8.00 3.76 -1.84
CA TRP A 141 -7.76 5.03 -1.14
C TRP A 141 -6.29 5.23 -0.81
N ASP A 142 -5.81 6.42 -1.09
CA ASP A 142 -4.51 6.87 -0.61
C ASP A 142 -4.67 7.59 0.72
N SER A 143 -4.43 6.88 1.79
CA SER A 143 -4.48 7.41 3.17
C SER A 143 -3.10 7.50 3.82
N ALA A 144 -2.05 7.10 3.10
CA ALA A 144 -0.69 7.12 3.62
C ALA A 144 -0.04 8.50 3.47
N HIS A 145 0.59 8.96 4.52
CA HIS A 145 1.40 10.18 4.54
C HIS A 145 2.62 10.00 5.45
N PRO A 146 3.66 10.81 5.27
CA PRO A 146 4.78 10.81 6.18
C PRO A 146 4.35 11.18 7.60
N ASN A 147 4.69 10.32 8.55
CA ASN A 147 4.40 10.49 9.96
C ASN A 147 5.66 10.83 10.76
N ASP A 148 5.48 11.33 11.97
CA ASP A 148 6.58 11.41 12.92
C ASP A 148 7.00 9.98 13.38
N TRP A 149 8.00 9.89 14.25
CA TRP A 149 8.51 8.61 14.71
C TRP A 149 7.61 7.92 15.76
N ARG A 150 6.55 8.59 16.21
CA ARG A 150 5.63 8.13 17.27
C ARG A 150 4.37 7.49 16.72
N THR A 151 3.97 7.85 15.51
CA THR A 151 2.70 7.41 14.92
C THR A 151 2.92 6.61 13.62
N ALA A 152 2.03 5.71 13.35
CA ALA A 152 1.92 4.98 12.08
C ALA A 152 0.55 5.20 11.44
N ALA A 153 -0.05 6.38 11.73
CA ALA A 153 -1.40 6.70 11.32
C ALA A 153 -1.52 7.06 9.83
N GLY A 154 -2.68 6.80 9.22
CA GLY A 154 -3.08 7.33 7.91
C GLY A 154 -4.13 8.43 8.08
N THR A 155 -4.53 9.03 6.98
CA THR A 155 -5.64 10.00 6.96
C THR A 155 -6.44 9.84 5.69
N VAL A 156 -7.73 9.60 5.81
CA VAL A 156 -8.65 9.67 4.67
C VAL A 156 -9.17 11.09 4.58
N LYS A 157 -8.84 11.79 3.50
CA LYS A 157 -9.27 13.17 3.29
C LYS A 157 -10.79 13.22 3.05
N SER A 158 -11.45 14.27 3.54
CA SER A 158 -12.87 14.49 3.24
C SER A 158 -13.16 14.63 1.73
N SER A 159 -12.18 15.09 0.93
CA SER A 159 -12.27 15.08 -0.55
C SER A 159 -12.34 13.67 -1.11
N THR A 160 -11.56 12.72 -0.57
CA THR A 160 -11.57 11.31 -0.96
C THR A 160 -12.93 10.67 -0.67
N ILE A 161 -13.50 10.95 0.50
CA ILE A 161 -14.84 10.45 0.87
C ILE A 161 -15.88 10.99 -0.11
N ARG A 162 -15.92 12.30 -0.32
CA ARG A 162 -16.87 12.92 -1.27
C ARG A 162 -16.69 12.44 -2.71
N ALA A 163 -15.46 12.19 -3.13
CA ALA A 163 -15.20 11.63 -4.45
C ALA A 163 -15.70 10.19 -4.56
N THR A 164 -15.58 9.40 -3.48
CA THR A 164 -16.12 8.03 -3.41
C THR A 164 -17.65 8.04 -3.46
N GLU A 165 -18.31 8.92 -2.70
CA GLU A 165 -19.77 9.09 -2.72
C GLU A 165 -20.27 9.40 -4.14
N LYS A 166 -19.69 10.40 -4.80
CA LYS A 166 -20.03 10.76 -6.19
C LYS A 166 -19.77 9.61 -7.17
N LEU A 167 -18.69 8.83 -6.96
CA LEU A 167 -18.41 7.67 -7.77
C LEU A 167 -19.52 6.63 -7.62
N ILE A 168 -19.92 6.31 -6.38
CA ILE A 168 -20.98 5.35 -6.08
C ILE A 168 -22.30 5.80 -6.75
N GLU A 169 -22.67 7.08 -6.60
CA GLU A 169 -23.87 7.65 -7.21
C GLU A 169 -23.88 7.58 -8.76
N SER A 170 -22.71 7.49 -9.39
CA SER A 170 -22.57 7.39 -10.84
C SER A 170 -22.77 5.97 -11.40
N PHE A 171 -22.90 4.97 -10.54
CA PHE A 171 -23.13 3.58 -10.91
C PHE A 171 -24.58 3.17 -10.61
N SER A 172 -24.99 2.01 -11.13
CA SER A 172 -26.30 1.45 -10.83
C SER A 172 -26.37 0.91 -9.40
N ASP A 173 -27.57 0.88 -8.81
CA ASP A 173 -27.85 0.32 -7.48
C ASP A 173 -27.47 -1.18 -7.34
N GLN A 174 -27.20 -1.86 -8.45
CA GLN A 174 -26.79 -3.26 -8.48
C GLN A 174 -25.26 -3.42 -8.45
N THR A 175 -24.51 -2.31 -8.44
CA THR A 175 -23.05 -2.35 -8.42
C THR A 175 -22.55 -2.52 -7.00
N ASN A 176 -21.70 -3.51 -6.79
CA ASN A 176 -21.02 -3.73 -5.51
C ASN A 176 -19.66 -3.04 -5.51
N PHE A 177 -19.31 -2.44 -4.39
CA PHE A 177 -18.04 -1.74 -4.22
C PHE A 177 -17.16 -2.42 -3.18
N ILE A 178 -15.87 -2.51 -3.48
CA ILE A 178 -14.82 -2.93 -2.55
C ILE A 178 -13.90 -1.73 -2.34
N VAL A 179 -13.92 -1.17 -1.13
CA VAL A 179 -12.97 -0.12 -0.75
C VAL A 179 -11.72 -0.76 -0.18
N VAL A 180 -10.57 -0.38 -0.74
CA VAL A 180 -9.25 -0.84 -0.29
C VAL A 180 -8.52 0.31 0.36
N ASN A 181 -8.15 0.13 1.61
CA ASN A 181 -7.37 1.06 2.41
C ASN A 181 -6.29 0.29 3.18
N HIS A 182 -5.12 0.88 3.39
CA HIS A 182 -4.06 0.24 4.15
C HIS A 182 -4.37 0.20 5.64
N PHE A 183 -4.94 1.27 6.16
CA PHE A 183 -5.24 1.38 7.59
C PHE A 183 -6.65 0.85 7.91
N PRO A 184 -6.85 0.23 9.07
CA PRO A 184 -8.19 -0.19 9.49
C PRO A 184 -9.11 1.02 9.66
N LEU A 185 -10.35 0.93 9.17
CA LEU A 185 -11.37 1.99 9.33
C LEU A 185 -12.08 1.92 10.69
N THR A 186 -12.05 0.75 11.32
CA THR A 186 -12.63 0.52 12.65
C THR A 186 -11.66 -0.32 13.48
N PHE A 187 -11.67 -0.11 14.77
CA PHE A 187 -10.86 -0.89 15.71
C PHE A 187 -11.76 -1.77 16.57
N PRO A 188 -11.33 -2.99 16.88
CA PRO A 188 -11.95 -3.78 17.93
C PRO A 188 -11.92 -3.01 19.27
N GLU A 189 -12.99 -3.11 20.06
CA GLU A 189 -13.13 -2.38 21.34
C GLU A 189 -12.01 -2.67 22.36
N ASP A 190 -11.35 -3.81 22.22
CA ASP A 190 -10.26 -4.26 23.08
C ASP A 190 -8.86 -3.75 22.64
N TRP A 191 -8.76 -3.12 21.47
CA TRP A 191 -7.50 -2.54 20.97
C TRP A 191 -7.20 -1.15 21.58
N LYS A 192 -7.20 -1.06 22.91
CA LYS A 192 -7.02 0.20 23.65
C LYS A 192 -5.63 0.85 23.53
N PHE A 193 -4.65 0.21 22.91
CA PHE A 193 -3.25 0.64 22.89
C PHE A 193 -2.59 0.67 21.51
N ASP A 194 -3.32 0.53 20.43
CA ASP A 194 -2.73 0.68 19.11
C ASP A 194 -2.53 2.19 18.82
N ARG A 195 -1.29 2.55 18.44
CA ARG A 195 -0.90 3.93 18.09
C ARG A 195 -1.60 4.46 16.83
N SER A 196 -2.34 3.62 16.14
CA SER A 196 -3.18 4.01 15.01
C SER A 196 -4.51 4.67 15.41
N HIS A 197 -4.82 4.79 16.70
CA HIS A 197 -6.04 5.44 17.22
C HIS A 197 -6.20 6.93 16.88
N GLU A 198 -5.12 7.61 16.49
CA GLU A 198 -5.20 9.04 16.15
C GLU A 198 -5.73 9.30 14.72
N LEU A 199 -6.25 8.26 14.06
CA LEU A 199 -6.52 8.27 12.63
C LEU A 199 -7.85 8.91 12.22
N TYR A 200 -8.80 9.04 13.09
CA TYR A 200 -10.17 9.31 12.68
C TYR A 200 -10.80 10.47 13.44
N ASN A 201 -10.36 11.67 13.15
CA ASN A 201 -11.23 12.81 13.15
C ASN A 201 -11.87 12.90 11.74
N LEU A 202 -12.89 12.08 11.55
CA LEU A 202 -13.84 12.24 10.46
C LEU A 202 -14.71 13.46 10.69
#